data_79e26dbf652ed2cc0773cc41eb068ec6
#
_entry.id   79e26dbf652ed2cc0773cc41eb068ec6
#
_cell.length_a   1.000
_cell.length_b   1.000
_cell.length_c   1.000
_cell.angle_alpha   90.00
_cell.angle_beta   90.00
_cell.angle_gamma   90.00
#
_symmetry.space_group_name_H-M   'P 1'
#
loop_
_entity.id
_entity.type
_entity.pdbx_description
1 polymer ?
#
loop_
_entity_poly.entity_id
_entity_poly.type
_entity_poly.pdbx_seq_one_letter_code
_entity_poly.pdbx_strand_id
1 'polypeptide(L)'
;VLGAEAAAVRLQFVSGTHAIAAALFGVLRPGERMLSITGRPYDTLEEVIGLRGEGQGSLRDFGVQYEELPLLDSGAVDEAALDTALEIPRQLVLIQRSCGYSWRPSLSIHTIERLCERIHARQPDCVCFVDNCYGELVEEREPPEVGADLVAGSLIKNLGGTIAPAGGYVAGRASLVE
;
A
#
# COMPACT_ATOMS: atom_id res chain seq x y z
N VAL A 1 6.75 8.90 15.12
CA VAL A 1 6.31 9.82 14.07
C VAL A 1 5.14 9.21 13.30
N LEU A 2 5.22 7.94 12.90
CA LEU A 2 4.17 7.26 12.12
C LEU A 2 3.21 6.43 12.98
N GLY A 3 3.33 6.42 14.32
CA GLY A 3 2.47 5.63 15.20
C GLY A 3 2.61 4.12 15.06
N ALA A 4 3.71 3.63 14.46
CA ALA A 4 3.96 2.23 14.17
C ALA A 4 4.73 1.53 15.31
N GLU A 5 4.56 0.21 15.44
CA GLU A 5 5.29 -0.63 16.40
C GLU A 5 6.79 -0.75 16.04
N ALA A 6 7.08 -0.91 14.74
CA ALA A 6 8.43 -1.00 14.20
C ALA A 6 8.57 -0.22 12.90
N ALA A 7 9.81 0.16 12.56
CA ALA A 7 10.09 0.84 11.30
C ALA A 7 11.50 0.54 10.78
N ALA A 8 11.60 0.27 9.50
CA ALA A 8 12.84 0.21 8.74
C ALA A 8 12.95 1.48 7.87
N VAL A 9 13.68 2.48 8.36
CA VAL A 9 13.96 3.73 7.62
C VAL A 9 15.38 3.65 7.08
N ARG A 10 15.53 3.60 5.76
CA ARG A 10 16.83 3.29 5.14
C ARG A 10 17.08 4.11 3.87
N LEU A 11 18.29 4.62 3.74
CA LEU A 11 18.79 5.17 2.46
C LEU A 11 19.04 4.08 1.44
N GLN A 12 19.26 2.85 1.89
CA GLN A 12 19.44 1.67 1.02
C GLN A 12 18.14 1.27 0.28
N PHE A 13 16.99 1.69 0.75
CA PHE A 13 15.82 1.76 -0.10
C PHE A 13 16.00 2.94 -1.07
N VAL A 14 16.45 2.67 -2.28
CA VAL A 14 16.80 3.74 -3.24
C VAL A 14 15.60 4.62 -3.66
N SER A 15 14.38 4.16 -3.41
CA SER A 15 13.14 4.86 -3.70
C SER A 15 11.97 4.34 -2.85
N GLY A 16 10.84 5.06 -2.87
CA GLY A 16 9.58 4.57 -2.29
C GLY A 16 9.10 3.28 -2.95
N THR A 17 9.21 3.17 -4.27
CA THR A 17 8.86 1.94 -4.99
C THR A 17 9.70 0.75 -4.51
N HIS A 18 10.99 0.94 -4.25
CA HIS A 18 11.84 -0.13 -3.69
C HIS A 18 11.37 -0.55 -2.28
N ALA A 19 11.01 0.40 -1.42
CA ALA A 19 10.47 0.09 -0.09
C ALA A 19 9.14 -0.67 -0.17
N ILE A 20 8.24 -0.23 -1.06
CA ILE A 20 6.96 -0.89 -1.31
C ILE A 20 7.18 -2.30 -1.88
N ALA A 21 8.07 -2.46 -2.86
CA ALA A 21 8.41 -3.76 -3.43
C ALA A 21 8.96 -4.71 -2.37
N ALA A 22 9.90 -4.26 -1.54
CA ALA A 22 10.46 -5.05 -0.45
C ALA A 22 9.37 -5.53 0.52
N ALA A 23 8.43 -4.65 0.90
CA ALA A 23 7.30 -5.00 1.74
C ALA A 23 6.37 -6.02 1.08
N LEU A 24 6.02 -5.84 -0.20
CA LEU A 24 5.16 -6.75 -0.93
C LEU A 24 5.79 -8.16 -1.05
N PHE A 25 7.07 -8.24 -1.44
CA PHE A 25 7.79 -9.53 -1.50
C PHE A 25 8.04 -10.13 -0.10
N GLY A 26 8.13 -9.31 0.93
CA GLY A 26 8.22 -9.74 2.32
C GLY A 26 6.96 -10.42 2.82
N VAL A 27 5.79 -9.92 2.45
CA VAL A 27 4.48 -10.39 2.93
C VAL A 27 3.89 -11.49 2.04
N LEU A 28 3.98 -11.35 0.72
CA LEU A 28 3.30 -12.22 -0.24
C LEU A 28 4.13 -13.46 -0.59
N ARG A 29 3.45 -14.59 -0.73
CA ARG A 29 4.02 -15.88 -1.14
C ARG A 29 3.35 -16.39 -2.43
N PRO A 30 3.99 -17.30 -3.18
CA PRO A 30 3.38 -17.92 -4.36
C PRO A 30 2.00 -18.53 -4.06
N GLY A 31 1.02 -18.21 -4.90
CA GLY A 31 -0.38 -18.64 -4.74
C GLY A 31 -1.25 -17.70 -3.92
N GLU A 32 -0.67 -16.77 -3.18
CA GLU A 32 -1.42 -15.79 -2.39
C GLU A 32 -2.01 -14.67 -3.26
N ARG A 33 -3.00 -13.97 -2.70
CA ARG A 33 -3.78 -12.96 -3.41
C ARG A 33 -3.58 -11.59 -2.84
N MET A 34 -3.30 -10.65 -3.74
CA MET A 34 -3.22 -9.21 -3.48
C MET A 34 -4.36 -8.50 -4.20
N LEU A 35 -5.03 -7.58 -3.51
CA LEU A 35 -6.08 -6.73 -4.04
C LEU A 35 -5.70 -5.26 -3.93
N SER A 36 -5.69 -4.52 -5.04
CA SER A 36 -5.63 -3.05 -5.02
C SER A 36 -7.04 -2.47 -5.01
N ILE A 37 -7.37 -1.62 -4.04
CA ILE A 37 -8.73 -1.07 -3.88
C ILE A 37 -8.83 0.41 -4.26
N THR A 38 -7.73 0.99 -4.67
CA THR A 38 -7.65 2.40 -5.11
C THR A 38 -7.42 2.53 -6.62
N GLY A 39 -7.90 1.54 -7.36
CA GLY A 39 -7.67 1.42 -8.79
C GLY A 39 -6.28 0.88 -9.12
N ARG A 40 -5.89 1.08 -10.36
CA ARG A 40 -4.59 0.65 -10.87
C ARG A 40 -3.45 1.43 -10.21
N PRO A 41 -2.38 0.76 -9.72
CA PRO A 41 -1.22 1.42 -9.15
C PRO A 41 -0.48 2.29 -10.17
N TYR A 42 0.44 3.14 -9.66
CA TYR A 42 1.30 3.94 -10.52
C TYR A 42 2.32 3.05 -11.31
N ASP A 43 2.84 3.59 -12.40
CA ASP A 43 3.58 2.87 -13.45
C ASP A 43 4.74 1.99 -12.95
N THR A 44 5.63 2.50 -12.09
CA THR A 44 6.75 1.70 -11.58
C THR A 44 6.31 0.59 -10.62
N LEU A 45 5.18 0.74 -9.94
CA LEU A 45 4.61 -0.33 -9.14
C LEU A 45 3.89 -1.37 -10.01
N GLU A 46 3.33 -0.96 -11.15
CA GLU A 46 2.82 -1.90 -12.15
C GLU A 46 3.90 -2.88 -12.63
N GLU A 47 5.14 -2.41 -12.80
CA GLU A 47 6.28 -3.27 -13.17
C GLU A 47 6.62 -4.27 -12.06
N VAL A 48 6.64 -3.84 -10.80
CA VAL A 48 6.85 -4.71 -9.63
C VAL A 48 5.80 -5.82 -9.56
N ILE A 49 4.55 -5.47 -9.83
CA ILE A 49 3.42 -6.43 -9.82
C ILE A 49 3.46 -7.34 -11.04
N GLY A 50 3.93 -6.86 -12.19
CA GLY A 50 3.95 -7.58 -13.48
C GLY A 50 2.74 -7.27 -14.35
N LEU A 51 2.19 -6.06 -14.25
CA LEU A 51 1.12 -5.54 -15.11
C LEU A 51 1.68 -4.81 -16.32
N ARG A 52 2.96 -4.43 -16.28
CA ARG A 52 3.68 -3.68 -17.28
C ARG A 52 5.11 -4.22 -17.41
N GLY A 53 5.75 -3.96 -18.55
CA GLY A 53 7.12 -4.41 -18.84
C GLY A 53 7.17 -5.82 -19.40
N GLU A 54 8.37 -6.32 -19.64
CA GLU A 54 8.63 -7.69 -20.16
C GLU A 54 8.70 -8.75 -19.05
N GLY A 55 8.36 -8.36 -17.83
CA GLY A 55 8.12 -9.13 -16.62
C GLY A 55 9.05 -10.31 -16.40
N GLN A 56 10.24 -10.07 -15.84
CA GLN A 56 11.02 -11.13 -15.22
C GLN A 56 11.32 -10.74 -13.78
N GLY A 57 10.79 -11.54 -12.83
CA GLY A 57 10.97 -11.30 -11.40
C GLY A 57 9.90 -10.41 -10.76
N SER A 58 8.74 -10.25 -11.41
CA SER A 58 7.57 -9.59 -10.83
C SER A 58 6.84 -10.48 -9.83
N LEU A 59 5.93 -9.91 -9.03
CA LEU A 59 5.08 -10.68 -8.12
C LEU A 59 4.28 -11.76 -8.86
N ARG A 60 3.76 -11.46 -10.05
CA ARG A 60 3.01 -12.43 -10.88
C ARG A 60 3.90 -13.56 -11.38
N ASP A 61 5.15 -13.29 -11.72
CA ASP A 61 6.11 -14.34 -12.12
C ASP A 61 6.41 -15.29 -10.96
N PHE A 62 6.38 -14.79 -9.73
CA PHE A 62 6.49 -15.60 -8.52
C PHE A 62 5.15 -16.24 -8.09
N GLY A 63 4.11 -16.14 -8.91
CA GLY A 63 2.82 -16.80 -8.69
C GLY A 63 1.87 -16.07 -7.77
N VAL A 64 2.11 -14.80 -7.43
CA VAL A 64 1.15 -13.97 -6.71
C VAL A 64 0.00 -13.59 -7.63
N GLN A 65 -1.23 -13.74 -7.15
CA GLN A 65 -2.43 -13.38 -7.88
C GLN A 65 -2.78 -11.92 -7.55
N TYR A 66 -2.87 -11.09 -8.57
CA TYR A 66 -3.22 -9.68 -8.45
C TYR A 66 -4.61 -9.40 -9.01
N GLU A 67 -5.39 -8.65 -8.28
CA GLU A 67 -6.67 -8.08 -8.69
C GLU A 67 -6.74 -6.61 -8.32
N GLU A 68 -7.56 -5.83 -9.04
CA GLU A 68 -7.82 -4.44 -8.74
C GLU A 68 -9.31 -4.13 -8.82
N LEU A 69 -9.78 -3.22 -7.96
CA LEU A 69 -11.13 -2.67 -8.03
C LEU A 69 -11.05 -1.31 -8.74
N PRO A 70 -11.88 -1.08 -9.75
CA PRO A 70 -12.03 0.25 -10.32
C PRO A 70 -12.62 1.18 -9.27
N LEU A 71 -12.22 2.46 -9.33
CA LEU A 71 -12.87 3.50 -8.54
C LEU A 71 -14.23 3.86 -9.15
N LEU A 72 -15.12 4.39 -8.32
CA LEU A 72 -16.35 5.03 -8.77
C LEU A 72 -16.03 6.27 -9.64
N ASP A 73 -16.98 6.74 -10.42
CA ASP A 73 -16.84 7.96 -11.24
C ASP A 73 -16.48 9.19 -10.39
N SER A 74 -16.85 9.19 -9.12
CA SER A 74 -16.47 10.23 -8.14
C SER A 74 -14.99 10.18 -7.72
N GLY A 75 -14.25 9.12 -8.09
CA GLY A 75 -12.90 8.84 -7.61
C GLY A 75 -12.85 8.18 -6.23
N ALA A 76 -13.99 7.86 -5.64
CA ALA A 76 -14.05 7.14 -4.36
C ALA A 76 -13.87 5.63 -4.56
N VAL A 77 -13.43 4.94 -3.49
CA VAL A 77 -13.39 3.48 -3.45
C VAL A 77 -14.81 2.92 -3.50
N ASP A 78 -15.04 1.92 -4.35
CA ASP A 78 -16.31 1.18 -4.40
C ASP A 78 -16.35 0.17 -3.24
N GLU A 79 -16.97 0.59 -2.12
CA GLU A 79 -17.08 -0.24 -0.92
C GLU A 79 -17.99 -1.48 -1.12
N ALA A 80 -18.94 -1.42 -2.02
CA ALA A 80 -19.78 -2.58 -2.33
C ALA A 80 -19.00 -3.63 -3.14
N ALA A 81 -18.21 -3.17 -4.12
CA ALA A 81 -17.29 -4.05 -4.84
C ALA A 81 -16.20 -4.63 -3.91
N LEU A 82 -15.70 -3.83 -2.95
CA LEU A 82 -14.77 -4.31 -1.92
C LEU A 82 -15.39 -5.43 -1.09
N ASP A 83 -16.60 -5.26 -0.61
CA ASP A 83 -17.32 -6.29 0.15
C ASP A 83 -17.41 -7.61 -0.60
N THR A 84 -17.75 -7.55 -1.88
CA THR A 84 -17.83 -8.71 -2.76
C THR A 84 -16.45 -9.34 -2.97
N ALA A 85 -15.42 -8.53 -3.21
CA ALA A 85 -14.06 -9.02 -3.41
C ALA A 85 -13.47 -9.70 -2.16
N LEU A 86 -13.91 -9.28 -0.97
CA LEU A 86 -13.50 -9.87 0.32
C LEU A 86 -14.23 -11.18 0.66
N GLU A 87 -15.16 -11.68 -0.17
CA GLU A 87 -15.69 -13.03 -0.05
C GLU A 87 -14.63 -14.09 -0.39
N ILE A 88 -13.60 -13.69 -1.14
CA ILE A 88 -12.44 -14.53 -1.46
C ILE A 88 -11.28 -14.13 -0.53
N PRO A 89 -10.59 -15.09 0.13
CA PRO A 89 -9.47 -14.78 1.00
C PRO A 89 -8.36 -13.98 0.29
N ARG A 90 -7.90 -12.91 0.95
CA ARG A 90 -6.81 -12.04 0.50
C ARG A 90 -5.70 -12.05 1.53
N GLN A 91 -4.45 -12.21 1.08
CA GLN A 91 -3.29 -12.03 1.97
C GLN A 91 -3.02 -10.56 2.24
N LEU A 92 -3.23 -9.71 1.23
CA LEU A 92 -2.92 -8.29 1.31
C LEU A 92 -3.91 -7.46 0.50
N VAL A 93 -4.36 -6.35 1.10
CA VAL A 93 -5.07 -5.26 0.42
C VAL A 93 -4.16 -4.04 0.35
N LEU A 94 -3.88 -3.58 -0.88
CA LEU A 94 -3.11 -2.37 -1.13
C LEU A 94 -4.03 -1.16 -1.23
N ILE A 95 -3.68 -0.11 -0.48
CA ILE A 95 -4.35 1.20 -0.46
C ILE A 95 -3.33 2.27 -0.86
N GLN A 96 -3.44 2.83 -2.04
CA GLN A 96 -2.63 3.99 -2.43
C GLN A 96 -3.29 5.27 -1.93
N ARG A 97 -2.70 5.97 -0.95
CA ARG A 97 -3.27 7.17 -0.33
C ARG A 97 -3.32 8.35 -1.27
N SER A 98 -2.22 8.63 -1.97
CA SER A 98 -2.14 9.74 -2.92
C SER A 98 -2.94 9.45 -4.21
N CYS A 99 -3.33 10.49 -4.92
CA CYS A 99 -3.98 10.35 -6.23
C CYS A 99 -3.04 9.77 -7.30
N GLY A 100 -1.72 9.76 -7.09
CA GLY A 100 -0.77 9.35 -8.10
C GLY A 100 -0.87 10.24 -9.33
N TYR A 101 -0.99 9.64 -10.51
CA TYR A 101 -1.18 10.34 -11.78
C TYR A 101 -2.64 10.42 -12.23
N SER A 102 -3.59 10.01 -11.39
CA SER A 102 -5.02 10.02 -11.71
C SER A 102 -5.72 11.25 -11.15
N TRP A 103 -6.82 11.66 -11.81
CA TRP A 103 -7.66 12.76 -11.37
C TRP A 103 -8.67 12.27 -10.32
N ARG A 104 -8.20 12.00 -9.11
CA ARG A 104 -9.03 11.64 -7.97
C ARG A 104 -8.55 12.35 -6.71
N PRO A 105 -9.39 12.51 -5.69
CA PRO A 105 -8.93 12.99 -4.39
C PRO A 105 -7.93 12.01 -3.76
N SER A 106 -6.99 12.54 -2.98
CA SER A 106 -6.21 11.73 -2.04
C SER A 106 -7.11 11.23 -0.92
N LEU A 107 -6.79 10.07 -0.35
CA LEU A 107 -7.56 9.52 0.75
C LEU A 107 -7.21 10.21 2.06
N SER A 108 -8.24 10.63 2.82
CA SER A 108 -8.07 11.10 4.18
C SER A 108 -7.79 9.93 5.13
N ILE A 109 -7.21 10.23 6.29
CA ILE A 109 -6.99 9.24 7.36
C ILE A 109 -8.31 8.60 7.79
N HIS A 110 -9.39 9.37 7.87
CA HIS A 110 -10.72 8.84 8.18
C HIS A 110 -11.21 7.81 7.13
N THR A 111 -10.94 8.07 5.85
CA THR A 111 -11.27 7.09 4.80
C THR A 111 -10.45 5.81 4.95
N ILE A 112 -9.15 5.93 5.24
CA ILE A 112 -8.26 4.77 5.46
C ILE A 112 -8.74 3.97 6.68
N GLU A 113 -9.06 4.63 7.80
CA GLU A 113 -9.62 4.01 9.01
C GLU A 113 -10.83 3.13 8.68
N ARG A 114 -11.82 3.71 8.02
CA ARG A 114 -13.04 3.00 7.63
C ARG A 114 -12.78 1.81 6.69
N LEU A 115 -11.83 1.95 5.76
CA LEU A 115 -11.46 0.86 4.85
C LEU A 115 -10.75 -0.27 5.60
N CYS A 116 -9.80 0.04 6.48
CA CYS A 116 -9.09 -0.96 7.30
C CYS A 116 -10.08 -1.70 8.23
N GLU A 117 -10.95 -0.99 8.93
CA GLU A 117 -12.00 -1.59 9.76
C GLU A 117 -12.87 -2.55 8.96
N ARG A 118 -13.30 -2.15 7.77
CA ARG A 118 -14.14 -2.96 6.88
C ARG A 118 -13.42 -4.23 6.41
N ILE A 119 -12.15 -4.14 6.07
CA ILE A 119 -11.33 -5.28 5.64
C ILE A 119 -11.14 -6.24 6.81
N HIS A 120 -10.70 -5.77 7.96
CA HIS A 120 -10.44 -6.61 9.14
C HIS A 120 -11.71 -7.22 9.72
N ALA A 121 -12.87 -6.56 9.62
CA ALA A 121 -14.14 -7.13 10.04
C ALA A 121 -14.53 -8.39 9.23
N ARG A 122 -14.07 -8.52 7.98
CA ARG A 122 -14.32 -9.68 7.12
C ARG A 122 -13.16 -10.67 7.10
N GLN A 123 -11.95 -10.17 7.12
CA GLN A 123 -10.71 -10.94 7.02
C GLN A 123 -9.69 -10.41 8.04
N PRO A 124 -9.74 -10.85 9.31
CA PRO A 124 -8.89 -10.32 10.39
C PRO A 124 -7.39 -10.47 10.14
N ASP A 125 -6.98 -11.47 9.36
CA ASP A 125 -5.57 -11.76 9.07
C ASP A 125 -5.07 -11.11 7.77
N CYS A 126 -5.94 -10.42 7.03
CA CYS A 126 -5.58 -9.71 5.81
C CYS A 126 -4.72 -8.48 6.14
N VAL A 127 -3.58 -8.34 5.49
CA VAL A 127 -2.69 -7.21 5.70
C VAL A 127 -3.22 -5.98 4.97
N CYS A 128 -3.63 -4.95 5.70
CA CYS A 128 -3.93 -3.63 5.16
C CYS A 128 -2.62 -2.88 4.95
N PHE A 129 -2.17 -2.78 3.70
CA PHE A 129 -0.92 -2.11 3.33
C PHE A 129 -1.19 -0.77 2.65
N VAL A 130 -0.67 0.32 3.22
CA VAL A 130 -0.85 1.68 2.69
C VAL A 130 0.44 2.19 2.04
N ASP A 131 0.39 2.53 0.75
CA ASP A 131 1.37 3.44 0.13
C ASP A 131 1.04 4.86 0.61
N ASN A 132 1.84 5.37 1.53
CA ASN A 132 1.63 6.66 2.21
C ASN A 132 2.38 7.83 1.55
N CYS A 133 2.99 7.62 0.39
CA CYS A 133 3.67 8.69 -0.34
C CYS A 133 2.79 9.93 -0.47
N TYR A 134 3.33 11.10 -0.12
CA TYR A 134 2.67 12.41 -0.04
C TYR A 134 1.62 12.56 1.06
N GLY A 135 1.35 11.52 1.85
CA GLY A 135 0.39 11.57 2.94
C GLY A 135 1.03 11.83 4.30
N GLU A 136 2.34 11.62 4.41
CA GLU A 136 3.05 11.73 5.67
C GLU A 136 2.98 13.14 6.24
N LEU A 137 2.61 13.27 7.50
CA LEU A 137 2.53 14.53 8.27
C LEU A 137 1.50 15.54 7.71
N VAL A 138 0.55 15.08 6.90
CA VAL A 138 -0.51 15.94 6.33
C VAL A 138 -1.70 16.06 7.29
N GLU A 139 -1.99 15.00 8.04
CA GLU A 139 -3.05 14.94 9.04
C GLU A 139 -2.45 14.60 10.42
N GLU A 140 -3.24 14.74 11.49
CA GLU A 140 -2.78 14.52 12.87
C GLU A 140 -2.43 13.06 13.17
N ARG A 141 -3.13 12.12 12.50
CA ARG A 141 -2.87 10.67 12.63
C ARG A 141 -2.29 10.11 11.34
N GLU A 142 -1.55 9.03 11.49
CA GLU A 142 -0.95 8.29 10.38
C GLU A 142 -1.64 6.93 10.18
N PRO A 143 -1.51 6.29 9.01
CA PRO A 143 -2.22 5.04 8.72
C PRO A 143 -2.07 3.92 9.76
N PRO A 144 -0.90 3.68 10.40
CA PRO A 144 -0.80 2.66 11.44
C PRO A 144 -1.65 2.96 12.69
N GLU A 145 -1.94 4.23 12.98
CA GLU A 145 -2.78 4.64 14.12
C GLU A 145 -4.27 4.43 13.87
N VAL A 146 -4.64 4.09 12.63
CA VAL A 146 -6.02 3.92 12.19
C VAL A 146 -6.26 2.54 11.55
N GLY A 147 -5.44 1.56 11.89
CA GLY A 147 -5.65 0.16 11.53
C GLY A 147 -4.91 -0.35 10.29
N ALA A 148 -4.04 0.46 9.66
CA ALA A 148 -3.14 -0.09 8.66
C ALA A 148 -2.07 -0.95 9.34
N ASP A 149 -1.87 -2.17 8.85
CA ASP A 149 -0.89 -3.11 9.38
C ASP A 149 0.53 -2.78 8.93
N LEU A 150 0.64 -2.23 7.73
CA LEU A 150 1.90 -1.89 7.11
C LEU A 150 1.76 -0.59 6.31
N VAL A 151 2.78 0.23 6.34
CA VAL A 151 2.87 1.47 5.57
C VAL A 151 4.27 1.59 4.97
N ALA A 152 4.36 2.08 3.75
CA ALA A 152 5.64 2.39 3.13
C ALA A 152 5.58 3.71 2.37
N GLY A 153 6.74 4.31 2.16
CA GLY A 153 6.83 5.55 1.41
C GLY A 153 8.28 5.96 1.12
N SER A 154 8.41 7.15 0.56
CA SER A 154 9.67 7.68 0.07
C SER A 154 10.19 8.82 0.94
N LEU A 155 11.48 8.78 1.27
CA LEU A 155 12.12 9.88 2.03
C LEU A 155 12.33 11.14 1.18
N ILE A 156 12.30 11.06 -0.14
CA ILE A 156 12.41 12.27 -1.00
C ILE A 156 11.12 13.09 -1.05
N LYS A 157 10.04 12.60 -0.42
CA LYS A 157 8.73 13.26 -0.33
C LYS A 157 8.60 13.95 1.04
N ASN A 158 7.46 13.84 1.71
CA ASN A 158 7.18 14.66 2.91
C ASN A 158 8.19 14.50 4.05
N LEU A 159 8.63 13.27 4.37
CA LEU A 159 9.48 13.04 5.53
C LEU A 159 10.90 13.62 5.40
N GLY A 160 11.48 13.60 4.23
CA GLY A 160 12.85 14.04 4.00
C GLY A 160 12.99 14.93 2.76
N GLY A 161 11.89 15.49 2.26
CA GLY A 161 11.86 16.36 1.10
C GLY A 161 12.84 17.53 1.23
N THR A 162 13.52 17.83 0.13
CA THR A 162 14.63 18.80 0.02
C THR A 162 15.95 18.42 0.70
N ILE A 163 15.98 17.44 1.58
CA ILE A 163 17.18 17.01 2.32
C ILE A 163 17.64 15.63 1.85
N ALA A 164 16.72 14.65 1.80
CA ALA A 164 17.05 13.29 1.40
C ALA A 164 17.14 13.15 -0.13
N PRO A 165 18.30 12.77 -0.70
CA PRO A 165 18.44 12.56 -2.15
C PRO A 165 17.85 11.23 -2.62
N ALA A 166 17.62 10.30 -1.70
CA ALA A 166 17.07 8.95 -1.91
C ALA A 166 16.57 8.41 -0.58
N GLY A 167 15.99 7.21 -0.62
CA GLY A 167 15.60 6.50 0.58
C GLY A 167 14.11 6.21 0.63
N GLY A 168 13.76 5.29 1.50
CA GLY A 168 12.40 4.89 1.77
C GLY A 168 12.24 4.37 3.18
N TYR A 169 11.01 4.06 3.53
CA TYR A 169 10.67 3.45 4.80
C TYR A 169 9.59 2.40 4.63
N VAL A 170 9.62 1.45 5.54
CA VAL A 170 8.52 0.51 5.81
C VAL A 170 8.28 0.59 7.31
N ALA A 171 7.03 0.76 7.72
CA ALA A 171 6.66 0.82 9.13
C ALA A 171 5.30 0.15 9.35
N GLY A 172 5.04 -0.35 10.56
CA GLY A 172 3.79 -1.03 10.86
C GLY A 172 3.93 -1.97 12.04
N ARG A 173 3.21 -3.10 12.00
CA ARG A 173 3.34 -4.17 12.99
C ARG A 173 4.76 -4.74 12.98
N ALA A 174 5.33 -4.96 14.17
CA ALA A 174 6.70 -5.47 14.31
C ALA A 174 6.90 -6.78 13.53
N SER A 175 5.95 -7.70 13.60
CA SER A 175 5.97 -8.99 12.91
C SER A 175 6.00 -8.92 11.38
N LEU A 176 5.69 -7.77 10.78
CA LEU A 176 5.72 -7.54 9.34
C LEU A 176 6.94 -6.72 8.90
N VAL A 177 7.61 -6.02 9.82
CA VAL A 177 8.75 -5.13 9.54
C VAL A 177 10.08 -5.83 9.81
N GLU A 178 10.15 -6.73 10.79
CA GLU A 178 11.32 -7.53 11.21
C GLU A 178 11.46 -8.81 10.37
#